data_63926ac5c70be955a0eb08fe8f9e2c3b
#
_entry.id   63926ac5c70be955a0eb08fe8f9e2c3b
#
_cell.length_a   1.000
_cell.length_b   1.000
_cell.length_c   1.000
_cell.angle_alpha   90.00
_cell.angle_beta   90.00
_cell.angle_gamma   90.00
#
_symmetry.space_group_name_H-M   'P 1'
#
loop_
_entity.id
_entity.type
_entity.pdbx_description
1 polymer ?
#
loop_
_entity_poly.entity_id
_entity_poly.type
_entity_poly.pdbx_seq_one_letter_code
_entity_poly.pdbx_strand_id
1 'polypeptide(L)'
;MTITGARFPGRYLQGPGVLSRLGDEVALLGQAGFAILDGSVFDRFEPMVCAACPDVTLVRHLGECSESEISRLQTLATSAGVIIGVGGGKALDTAKAVAHALGRPLILVPTIAASDAPCSALAVVYTDEGKVAFDMFLPRNPDLVLADTAIIASAPARFLAAGIGDALATWYEAESCRLSGVPNFMGTRPVSLAHMISRLCLDVVLEFGPAALAECDTKTPGPALERVVEANILLSGIGFESCGVAGAHAIHHGLCELDDVHHHLHGEKVTIGVLATLLMQGREAEFLETRDFCTSVRLPVRLSDIGIHDATDAKLAIVAARACRPGEIMYNEPEGMTEAIVIAALKRLT
;
A
#
# COMPACT_ATOMS: atom_id res chain seq x y z
N MET A 1 17.11 15.84 -23.33
CA MET A 1 17.68 15.01 -22.23
C MET A 1 16.52 14.40 -21.46
N THR A 2 16.56 13.10 -21.16
CA THR A 2 15.53 12.45 -20.35
C THR A 2 15.91 12.62 -18.87
N ILE A 3 15.01 13.24 -18.09
CA ILE A 3 15.20 13.37 -16.64
C ILE A 3 14.82 12.03 -16.00
N THR A 4 15.67 11.52 -15.11
CA THR A 4 15.41 10.33 -14.31
C THR A 4 15.29 10.71 -12.83
N GLY A 5 14.44 10.01 -12.07
CA GLY A 5 14.21 10.30 -10.66
C GLY A 5 13.70 9.11 -9.87
N ALA A 6 13.89 9.16 -8.56
CA ALA A 6 13.31 8.25 -7.58
C ALA A 6 13.02 9.01 -6.28
N ARG A 7 12.06 8.50 -5.50
CA ARG A 7 11.71 9.00 -4.16
C ARG A 7 11.94 7.94 -3.10
N PHE A 8 12.27 8.39 -1.92
CA PHE A 8 12.56 7.56 -0.76
C PHE A 8 11.98 8.24 0.49
N PRO A 9 11.54 7.48 1.50
CA PRO A 9 11.31 8.06 2.82
C PRO A 9 12.64 8.65 3.34
N GLY A 10 12.56 9.69 4.17
CA GLY A 10 13.76 10.31 4.74
C GLY A 10 14.61 9.31 5.52
N ARG A 11 13.95 8.46 6.33
CA ARG A 11 14.55 7.34 7.07
C ARG A 11 13.55 6.18 7.19
N TYR A 12 14.07 4.98 7.32
CA TYR A 12 13.32 3.76 7.61
C TYR A 12 13.99 3.00 8.74
N LEU A 13 13.25 2.68 9.79
CA LEU A 13 13.71 1.87 10.91
C LEU A 13 12.75 0.70 11.10
N GLN A 14 13.28 -0.51 11.21
CA GLN A 14 12.51 -1.73 11.36
C GLN A 14 13.14 -2.64 12.42
N GLY A 15 12.28 -3.35 13.14
CA GLY A 15 12.68 -4.41 14.07
C GLY A 15 11.69 -4.55 15.23
N PRO A 16 11.77 -5.64 15.99
CA PRO A 16 10.90 -5.88 17.12
C PRO A 16 11.18 -4.87 18.25
N GLY A 17 10.13 -4.18 18.72
CA GLY A 17 10.21 -3.19 19.79
C GLY A 17 10.79 -1.83 19.38
N VAL A 18 10.97 -1.58 18.07
CA VAL A 18 11.53 -0.31 17.58
C VAL A 18 10.65 0.90 17.91
N LEU A 19 9.37 0.69 18.23
CA LEU A 19 8.47 1.75 18.70
C LEU A 19 9.03 2.49 19.93
N SER A 20 9.81 1.81 20.78
CA SER A 20 10.45 2.43 21.96
C SER A 20 11.35 3.62 21.62
N ARG A 21 11.78 3.76 20.38
CA ARG A 21 12.59 4.90 19.89
C ARG A 21 11.76 6.14 19.53
N LEU A 22 10.41 6.03 19.53
CA LEU A 22 9.54 7.10 19.02
C LEU A 22 9.84 8.47 19.66
N GLY A 23 10.03 8.53 20.98
CA GLY A 23 10.35 9.78 21.68
C GLY A 23 11.67 10.41 21.21
N ASP A 24 12.72 9.61 21.05
CA ASP A 24 14.01 10.07 20.54
C ASP A 24 13.90 10.59 19.10
N GLU A 25 13.13 9.89 18.25
CA GLU A 25 12.93 10.29 16.86
C GLU A 25 12.07 11.56 16.74
N VAL A 26 11.07 11.74 17.60
CA VAL A 26 10.33 13.01 17.70
C VAL A 26 11.25 14.16 18.08
N ALA A 27 12.13 13.95 19.06
CA ALA A 27 13.08 14.98 19.51
C ALA A 27 14.09 15.38 18.41
N LEU A 28 14.45 14.45 17.50
CA LEU A 28 15.33 14.74 16.36
C LEU A 28 14.65 15.59 15.28
N LEU A 29 13.35 15.44 15.07
CA LEU A 29 12.60 16.15 14.03
C LEU A 29 11.95 17.46 14.52
N GLY A 30 11.74 17.58 15.84
CA GLY A 30 11.10 18.74 16.46
C GLY A 30 10.79 18.48 17.92
N GLN A 31 9.83 19.20 18.44
CA GLN A 31 9.26 18.98 19.79
C GLN A 31 7.74 18.97 19.68
N ALA A 32 7.04 18.54 20.73
CA ALA A 32 5.58 18.46 20.75
C ALA A 32 5.02 17.53 19.65
N GLY A 33 5.18 16.23 19.84
CA GLY A 33 4.58 15.21 18.97
C GLY A 33 3.05 15.22 19.07
N PHE A 34 2.38 15.12 17.92
CA PHE A 34 0.93 14.94 17.81
C PHE A 34 0.65 13.64 17.07
N ALA A 35 0.12 12.63 17.77
CA ALA A 35 -0.12 11.29 17.24
C ALA A 35 -1.60 11.11 16.87
N ILE A 36 -1.82 10.74 15.62
CA ILE A 36 -3.11 10.33 15.06
C ILE A 36 -3.11 8.81 15.09
N LEU A 37 -3.88 8.22 16.01
CA LEU A 37 -3.94 6.78 16.22
C LEU A 37 -5.25 6.21 15.69
N ASP A 38 -5.15 5.18 14.84
CA ASP A 38 -6.28 4.46 14.25
C ASP A 38 -7.28 4.03 15.32
N GLY A 39 -8.54 4.44 15.15
CA GLY A 39 -9.60 4.24 16.12
C GLY A 39 -9.92 2.78 16.40
N SER A 40 -9.72 1.90 15.41
CA SER A 40 -9.99 0.46 15.55
C SER A 40 -9.01 -0.27 16.47
N VAL A 41 -7.82 0.28 16.66
CA VAL A 41 -6.74 -0.29 17.47
C VAL A 41 -6.30 0.64 18.60
N PHE A 42 -7.04 1.73 18.84
CA PHE A 42 -6.68 2.80 19.75
C PHE A 42 -6.35 2.29 21.17
N ASP A 43 -7.30 1.61 21.79
CA ASP A 43 -7.18 1.18 23.19
C ASP A 43 -6.02 0.18 23.41
N ARG A 44 -5.62 -0.51 22.35
CA ARG A 44 -4.48 -1.43 22.36
C ARG A 44 -3.15 -0.71 22.31
N PHE A 45 -3.01 0.31 21.44
CA PHE A 45 -1.72 0.94 21.16
C PHE A 45 -1.51 2.25 21.91
N GLU A 46 -2.55 2.91 22.43
CA GLU A 46 -2.41 4.11 23.24
C GLU A 46 -1.39 3.96 24.38
N PRO A 47 -1.43 2.92 25.23
CA PRO A 47 -0.44 2.77 26.30
C PRO A 47 0.99 2.61 25.78
N MET A 48 1.17 1.94 24.66
CA MET A 48 2.49 1.72 24.05
C MET A 48 3.08 3.01 23.48
N VAL A 49 2.26 3.80 22.78
CA VAL A 49 2.66 5.08 22.19
C VAL A 49 2.98 6.09 23.31
N CYS A 50 2.14 6.18 24.34
CA CYS A 50 2.40 7.05 25.49
C CYS A 50 3.66 6.65 26.27
N ALA A 51 3.92 5.34 26.40
CA ALA A 51 5.16 4.88 27.05
C ALA A 51 6.41 5.21 26.22
N ALA A 52 6.33 5.11 24.88
CA ALA A 52 7.42 5.39 23.97
C ALA A 52 7.67 6.89 23.76
N CYS A 53 6.65 7.74 23.94
CA CYS A 53 6.71 9.19 23.78
C CYS A 53 5.78 9.86 24.83
N PRO A 54 6.22 10.05 26.10
CA PRO A 54 5.36 10.50 27.20
C PRO A 54 4.68 11.86 26.99
N ASP A 55 5.34 12.76 26.26
CA ASP A 55 4.85 14.13 26.02
C ASP A 55 4.03 14.25 24.73
N VAL A 56 3.62 13.12 24.13
CA VAL A 56 2.82 13.11 22.91
C VAL A 56 1.36 13.51 23.19
N THR A 57 0.82 14.41 22.38
CA THR A 57 -0.63 14.60 22.31
C THR A 57 -1.20 13.53 21.40
N LEU A 58 -2.08 12.67 21.93
CA LEU A 58 -2.64 11.54 21.20
C LEU A 58 -4.12 11.76 20.92
N VAL A 59 -4.53 11.55 19.66
CA VAL A 59 -5.91 11.74 19.20
C VAL A 59 -6.37 10.53 18.39
N ARG A 60 -7.61 10.10 18.65
CA ARG A 60 -8.26 9.00 17.92
C ARG A 60 -8.65 9.46 16.51
N HIS A 61 -8.24 8.69 15.49
CA HIS A 61 -8.72 8.79 14.12
C HIS A 61 -10.12 8.16 14.00
N LEU A 62 -11.02 8.81 13.26
CA LEU A 62 -12.45 8.43 13.23
C LEU A 62 -12.81 7.44 12.11
N GLY A 63 -11.83 6.91 11.39
CA GLY A 63 -12.01 5.78 10.47
C GLY A 63 -11.67 6.08 9.02
N GLU A 64 -12.13 7.20 8.45
CA GLU A 64 -11.87 7.52 7.04
C GLU A 64 -10.83 8.64 6.89
N CYS A 65 -9.99 8.54 5.86
CA CYS A 65 -9.14 9.65 5.43
C CYS A 65 -9.99 10.60 4.59
N SER A 66 -10.87 11.36 5.23
CA SER A 66 -11.77 12.30 4.57
C SER A 66 -11.36 13.75 4.79
N GLU A 67 -11.83 14.67 3.92
CA GLU A 67 -11.55 16.10 4.06
C GLU A 67 -12.05 16.66 5.41
N SER A 68 -13.18 16.14 5.92
CA SER A 68 -13.74 16.51 7.22
C SER A 68 -12.82 16.10 8.37
N GLU A 69 -12.30 14.85 8.35
CA GLU A 69 -11.40 14.32 9.37
C GLU A 69 -10.02 14.99 9.31
N ILE A 70 -9.49 15.21 8.11
CA ILE A 70 -8.25 15.97 7.91
C ILE A 70 -8.38 17.37 8.51
N SER A 71 -9.46 18.09 8.22
CA SER A 71 -9.71 19.44 8.75
C SER A 71 -9.86 19.47 10.26
N ARG A 72 -10.55 18.47 10.84
CA ARG A 72 -10.69 18.32 12.29
C ARG A 72 -9.31 18.16 12.96
N LEU A 73 -8.49 17.25 12.43
CA LEU A 73 -7.17 16.96 12.98
C LEU A 73 -6.18 18.11 12.77
N GLN A 74 -6.22 18.83 11.66
CA GLN A 74 -5.46 20.06 11.45
C GLN A 74 -5.75 21.10 12.53
N THR A 75 -7.02 21.28 12.88
CA THR A 75 -7.43 22.24 13.93
C THR A 75 -6.86 21.84 15.29
N LEU A 76 -6.83 20.55 15.62
CA LEU A 76 -6.28 20.06 16.87
C LEU A 76 -4.75 20.07 16.92
N ALA A 77 -4.09 19.94 15.79
CA ALA A 77 -2.64 19.80 15.66
C ALA A 77 -1.89 21.12 15.42
N THR A 78 -2.53 22.30 15.60
CA THR A 78 -1.93 23.61 15.29
C THR A 78 -0.64 23.90 16.03
N SER A 79 -0.47 23.41 17.25
CA SER A 79 0.74 23.57 18.08
C SER A 79 1.75 22.43 17.92
N ALA A 80 1.44 21.40 17.09
CA ALA A 80 2.33 20.27 16.89
C ALA A 80 3.64 20.67 16.22
N GLY A 81 4.76 20.13 16.70
CA GLY A 81 6.06 20.22 16.05
C GLY A 81 6.30 19.08 15.07
N VAL A 82 5.75 17.89 15.37
CA VAL A 82 5.85 16.66 14.56
C VAL A 82 4.49 15.98 14.50
N ILE A 83 4.05 15.58 13.33
CA ILE A 83 2.85 14.74 13.15
C ILE A 83 3.29 13.27 13.13
N ILE A 84 2.53 12.43 13.84
CA ILE A 84 2.78 11.00 13.94
C ILE A 84 1.50 10.27 13.51
N GLY A 85 1.58 9.42 12.50
CA GLY A 85 0.49 8.52 12.11
C GLY A 85 0.75 7.12 12.68
N VAL A 86 -0.22 6.55 13.40
CA VAL A 86 -0.11 5.19 13.97
C VAL A 86 -1.34 4.39 13.56
N GLY A 87 -1.16 3.33 12.77
CA GLY A 87 -2.31 2.54 12.32
C GLY A 87 -2.13 1.86 10.97
N GLY A 88 -3.26 1.61 10.30
CA GLY A 88 -3.34 1.15 8.92
C GLY A 88 -3.38 2.32 7.92
N GLY A 89 -3.49 1.99 6.62
CA GLY A 89 -3.39 2.95 5.51
C GLY A 89 -4.20 4.24 5.69
N LYS A 90 -5.49 4.16 6.06
CA LYS A 90 -6.35 5.34 6.22
C LYS A 90 -5.84 6.33 7.28
N ALA A 91 -5.41 5.82 8.44
CA ALA A 91 -4.85 6.66 9.50
C ALA A 91 -3.50 7.26 9.10
N LEU A 92 -2.67 6.50 8.38
CA LEU A 92 -1.38 6.96 7.87
C LEU A 92 -1.55 8.02 6.79
N ASP A 93 -2.49 7.85 5.86
CA ASP A 93 -2.79 8.82 4.82
C ASP A 93 -3.38 10.11 5.39
N THR A 94 -4.25 10.00 6.40
CA THR A 94 -4.72 11.19 7.15
C THR A 94 -3.56 11.94 7.80
N ALA A 95 -2.61 11.23 8.42
CA ALA A 95 -1.42 11.86 9.02
C ALA A 95 -0.54 12.55 7.98
N LYS A 96 -0.37 11.95 6.77
CA LYS A 96 0.33 12.58 5.64
C LYS A 96 -0.34 13.89 5.22
N ALA A 97 -1.66 13.87 5.04
CA ALA A 97 -2.43 15.05 4.63
C ALA A 97 -2.35 16.17 5.68
N VAL A 98 -2.50 15.84 6.96
CA VAL A 98 -2.39 16.80 8.08
C VAL A 98 -0.97 17.39 8.16
N ALA A 99 0.06 16.55 8.09
CA ALA A 99 1.46 16.99 8.14
C ALA A 99 1.80 17.93 6.98
N HIS A 100 1.33 17.59 5.77
CA HIS A 100 1.50 18.42 4.59
C HIS A 100 0.85 19.79 4.75
N ALA A 101 -0.41 19.82 5.15
CA ALA A 101 -1.17 21.06 5.29
C ALA A 101 -0.59 22.00 6.36
N LEU A 102 -0.02 21.45 7.44
CA LEU A 102 0.61 22.21 8.50
C LEU A 102 2.11 22.48 8.25
N GLY A 103 2.71 21.91 7.19
CA GLY A 103 4.12 22.04 6.90
C GLY A 103 5.02 21.41 7.98
N ARG A 104 4.57 20.33 8.62
CA ARG A 104 5.27 19.66 9.73
C ARG A 104 6.02 18.41 9.27
N PRO A 105 7.10 18.02 9.97
CA PRO A 105 7.71 16.71 9.85
C PRO A 105 6.71 15.60 10.15
N LEU A 106 6.91 14.42 9.52
CA LEU A 106 6.00 13.29 9.58
C LEU A 106 6.72 12.01 9.97
N ILE A 107 6.23 11.34 11.01
CA ILE A 107 6.61 9.97 11.39
C ILE A 107 5.41 9.07 11.13
N LEU A 108 5.62 7.94 10.44
CA LEU A 108 4.59 6.91 10.26
C LEU A 108 4.98 5.63 10.99
N VAL A 109 4.04 5.11 11.76
CA VAL A 109 4.15 3.87 12.54
C VAL A 109 3.08 2.90 12.06
N PRO A 110 3.34 2.10 11.03
CA PRO A 110 2.39 1.11 10.55
C PRO A 110 2.16 0.01 11.59
N THR A 111 0.91 -0.31 11.90
CA THR A 111 0.54 -1.42 12.80
C THR A 111 0.28 -2.71 12.05
N ILE A 112 0.22 -2.66 10.73
CA ILE A 112 0.07 -3.76 9.78
C ILE A 112 0.98 -3.52 8.58
N ALA A 113 1.42 -4.58 7.90
CA ALA A 113 2.16 -4.51 6.64
C ALA A 113 1.27 -4.97 5.47
N ALA A 114 0.10 -4.32 5.32
CA ALA A 114 -0.95 -4.72 4.38
C ALA A 114 -0.85 -4.02 3.02
N SER A 115 0.02 -3.02 2.88
CA SER A 115 0.30 -2.27 1.65
C SER A 115 1.58 -1.46 1.80
N ASP A 116 1.99 -0.82 0.73
CA ASP A 116 3.17 0.03 0.63
C ASP A 116 2.90 1.52 0.99
N ALA A 117 1.67 1.85 1.32
CA ALA A 117 1.27 3.20 1.70
C ALA A 117 2.22 3.91 2.70
N PRO A 118 2.83 3.23 3.71
CA PRO A 118 3.66 3.94 4.70
C PRO A 118 4.85 4.69 4.13
N CYS A 119 5.40 4.28 2.98
CA CYS A 119 6.62 4.90 2.44
C CYS A 119 6.37 5.98 1.39
N SER A 120 5.16 6.08 0.83
CA SER A 120 4.88 6.94 -0.32
C SER A 120 4.52 8.38 0.03
N ALA A 121 4.73 9.28 -0.93
CA ALA A 121 4.20 10.64 -0.95
C ALA A 121 2.82 10.70 -1.61
N LEU A 122 1.97 9.74 -1.30
CA LEU A 122 0.59 9.62 -1.78
C LEU A 122 -0.33 9.40 -0.58
N ALA A 123 -1.47 10.04 -0.57
CA ALA A 123 -2.57 9.76 0.35
C ALA A 123 -3.87 9.58 -0.45
N VAL A 124 -4.60 8.51 -0.19
CA VAL A 124 -5.92 8.31 -0.77
C VAL A 124 -6.96 8.99 0.11
N VAL A 125 -7.69 9.96 -0.47
CA VAL A 125 -8.75 10.68 0.23
C VAL A 125 -10.10 10.06 -0.14
N TYR A 126 -10.91 9.85 0.88
CA TYR A 126 -12.23 9.23 0.78
C TYR A 126 -13.34 10.25 1.08
N THR A 127 -14.54 9.96 0.62
CA THR A 127 -15.74 10.63 1.16
C THR A 127 -16.02 10.13 2.58
N ASP A 128 -16.85 10.84 3.32
CA ASP A 128 -17.24 10.41 4.68
C ASP A 128 -17.99 9.04 4.67
N GLU A 129 -18.55 8.64 3.52
CA GLU A 129 -19.18 7.33 3.30
C GLU A 129 -18.19 6.22 2.88
N GLY A 130 -16.88 6.51 2.82
CA GLY A 130 -15.83 5.55 2.54
C GLY A 130 -15.59 5.23 1.06
N LYS A 131 -16.09 6.07 0.12
CA LYS A 131 -15.76 5.96 -1.31
C LYS A 131 -14.52 6.79 -1.64
N VAL A 132 -13.67 6.29 -2.52
CA VAL A 132 -12.50 7.04 -3.00
C VAL A 132 -12.96 8.34 -3.66
N ALA A 133 -12.47 9.47 -3.14
CA ALA A 133 -12.74 10.79 -3.70
C ALA A 133 -11.64 11.20 -4.69
N PHE A 134 -10.38 11.19 -4.25
CA PHE A 134 -9.22 11.49 -5.09
C PHE A 134 -7.90 11.04 -4.45
N ASP A 135 -6.86 10.96 -5.27
CA ASP A 135 -5.49 10.74 -4.83
C ASP A 135 -4.78 12.08 -4.58
N MET A 136 -4.27 12.27 -3.38
CA MET A 136 -3.50 13.44 -2.98
C MET A 136 -2.01 13.18 -3.16
N PHE A 137 -1.41 13.71 -4.24
CA PHE A 137 0.04 13.63 -4.45
C PHE A 137 0.76 14.68 -3.61
N LEU A 138 1.68 14.23 -2.77
CA LEU A 138 2.42 15.06 -1.84
C LEU A 138 3.82 15.40 -2.39
N PRO A 139 4.43 16.53 -1.99
CA PRO A 139 5.73 16.95 -2.51
C PRO A 139 6.90 16.12 -1.94
N ARG A 140 6.72 15.42 -0.81
CA ARG A 140 7.75 14.65 -0.13
C ARG A 140 7.19 13.43 0.60
N ASN A 141 8.02 12.39 0.68
CA ASN A 141 7.75 11.20 1.47
C ASN A 141 7.86 11.49 2.98
N PRO A 142 7.42 10.58 3.86
CA PRO A 142 7.59 10.73 5.31
C PRO A 142 9.05 10.93 5.72
N ASP A 143 9.28 11.74 6.75
CA ASP A 143 10.62 11.95 7.30
C ASP A 143 11.15 10.68 7.98
N LEU A 144 10.25 9.88 8.57
CA LEU A 144 10.56 8.57 9.15
C LEU A 144 9.39 7.60 9.00
N VAL A 145 9.70 6.37 8.61
CA VAL A 145 8.82 5.21 8.78
C VAL A 145 9.42 4.31 9.87
N LEU A 146 8.65 4.01 10.91
CA LEU A 146 9.06 3.24 12.08
C LEU A 146 8.23 1.94 12.14
N ALA A 147 8.75 0.86 11.56
CA ALA A 147 8.06 -0.41 11.40
C ALA A 147 8.40 -1.38 12.55
N ASP A 148 7.53 -1.45 13.57
CA ASP A 148 7.71 -2.39 14.69
C ASP A 148 7.17 -3.77 14.30
N THR A 149 8.08 -4.69 14.03
CA THR A 149 7.74 -6.03 13.57
C THR A 149 7.06 -6.90 14.64
N ALA A 150 7.24 -6.60 15.93
CA ALA A 150 6.47 -7.25 16.99
C ALA A 150 5.00 -6.80 16.97
N ILE A 151 4.74 -5.53 16.68
CA ILE A 151 3.39 -5.01 16.46
C ILE A 151 2.77 -5.66 15.23
N ILE A 152 3.47 -5.64 14.10
CA ILE A 152 2.99 -6.20 12.83
C ILE A 152 2.72 -7.70 12.96
N ALA A 153 3.61 -8.48 13.59
CA ALA A 153 3.41 -9.91 13.84
C ALA A 153 2.16 -10.18 14.69
N SER A 154 1.78 -9.26 15.57
CA SER A 154 0.61 -9.40 16.44
C SER A 154 -0.72 -9.24 15.71
N ALA A 155 -0.73 -8.68 14.50
CA ALA A 155 -1.91 -8.53 13.67
C ALA A 155 -2.33 -9.87 13.01
N PRO A 156 -3.56 -10.00 12.50
CA PRO A 156 -3.94 -11.15 11.67
C PRO A 156 -3.05 -11.30 10.44
N ALA A 157 -2.60 -12.52 10.16
CA ALA A 157 -1.71 -12.82 9.03
C ALA A 157 -2.32 -12.44 7.66
N ARG A 158 -3.66 -12.32 7.56
CA ARG A 158 -4.35 -11.81 6.36
C ARG A 158 -3.84 -10.45 5.91
N PHE A 159 -3.47 -9.56 6.86
CA PHE A 159 -2.90 -8.25 6.51
C PHE A 159 -1.51 -8.37 5.89
N LEU A 160 -0.67 -9.27 6.42
CA LEU A 160 0.64 -9.53 5.82
C LEU A 160 0.51 -10.15 4.42
N ALA A 161 -0.42 -11.11 4.26
CA ALA A 161 -0.73 -11.69 2.96
C ALA A 161 -1.20 -10.63 1.95
N ALA A 162 -2.11 -9.74 2.35
CA ALA A 162 -2.55 -8.65 1.48
C ALA A 162 -1.38 -7.75 1.04
N GLY A 163 -0.45 -7.43 1.95
CA GLY A 163 0.76 -6.69 1.60
C GLY A 163 1.65 -7.44 0.61
N ILE A 164 1.76 -8.77 0.71
CA ILE A 164 2.46 -9.59 -0.30
C ILE A 164 1.78 -9.44 -1.67
N GLY A 165 0.44 -9.42 -1.71
CA GLY A 165 -0.32 -9.23 -2.95
C GLY A 165 -0.06 -7.87 -3.61
N ASP A 166 0.04 -6.82 -2.81
CA ASP A 166 0.41 -5.48 -3.24
C ASP A 166 1.86 -5.41 -3.75
N ALA A 167 2.79 -6.00 -2.98
CA ALA A 167 4.21 -6.08 -3.31
C ALA A 167 4.50 -6.87 -4.60
N LEU A 168 3.69 -7.88 -4.93
CA LEU A 168 3.79 -8.59 -6.22
C LEU A 168 3.56 -7.64 -7.40
N ALA A 169 2.56 -6.76 -7.32
CA ALA A 169 2.23 -5.83 -8.38
C ALA A 169 3.41 -4.90 -8.70
N THR A 170 4.17 -4.50 -7.68
CA THR A 170 5.29 -3.56 -7.81
C THR A 170 6.27 -3.94 -8.92
N TRP A 171 6.66 -5.22 -9.01
CA TRP A 171 7.56 -5.65 -10.09
C TRP A 171 6.87 -5.70 -11.45
N TYR A 172 5.70 -6.34 -11.52
CA TYR A 172 5.03 -6.54 -12.79
C TYR A 172 4.65 -5.21 -13.45
N GLU A 173 4.21 -4.25 -12.65
CA GLU A 173 3.86 -2.92 -13.14
C GLU A 173 5.07 -2.04 -13.42
N ALA A 174 6.14 -2.13 -12.61
CA ALA A 174 7.41 -1.47 -12.93
C ALA A 174 7.97 -1.92 -14.29
N GLU A 175 7.84 -3.21 -14.62
CA GLU A 175 8.27 -3.75 -15.92
C GLU A 175 7.35 -3.26 -17.04
N SER A 176 6.03 -3.25 -16.84
CA SER A 176 5.06 -2.69 -17.81
C SER A 176 5.36 -1.21 -18.10
N CYS A 177 5.54 -0.38 -17.05
CA CYS A 177 5.88 1.03 -17.18
C CYS A 177 7.24 1.25 -17.88
N ARG A 178 8.23 0.39 -17.61
CA ARG A 178 9.54 0.43 -18.27
C ARG A 178 9.43 0.15 -19.77
N LEU A 179 8.65 -0.89 -20.15
CA LEU A 179 8.47 -1.30 -21.54
C LEU A 179 7.67 -0.27 -22.34
N SER A 180 6.58 0.24 -21.78
CA SER A 180 5.75 1.28 -22.41
C SER A 180 6.42 2.65 -22.41
N GLY A 181 7.40 2.81 -21.53
CA GLY A 181 8.17 4.03 -21.46
C GLY A 181 7.42 5.22 -20.87
N VAL A 182 6.43 5.00 -20.04
CA VAL A 182 5.69 6.05 -19.33
C VAL A 182 6.49 6.66 -18.18
N PRO A 183 6.20 7.90 -17.77
CA PRO A 183 6.83 8.49 -16.60
C PRO A 183 6.28 7.88 -15.30
N ASN A 184 7.11 7.93 -14.24
CA ASN A 184 6.69 7.63 -12.87
C ASN A 184 5.86 8.77 -12.26
N PHE A 185 5.46 8.64 -10.98
CA PHE A 185 4.64 9.66 -10.27
C PHE A 185 5.31 11.04 -10.11
N MET A 186 6.59 11.16 -10.40
CA MET A 186 7.30 12.45 -10.45
C MET A 186 7.32 13.08 -11.86
N GLY A 187 6.73 12.45 -12.85
CA GLY A 187 6.83 12.86 -14.24
C GLY A 187 8.21 12.63 -14.85
N THR A 188 9.03 11.73 -14.25
CA THR A 188 10.38 11.39 -14.71
C THR A 188 10.46 9.92 -15.11
N ARG A 189 11.57 9.52 -15.77
CA ARG A 189 11.86 8.10 -15.98
C ARG A 189 12.40 7.47 -14.69
N PRO A 190 12.12 6.19 -14.40
CA PRO A 190 12.76 5.50 -13.31
C PRO A 190 14.29 5.52 -13.39
N VAL A 191 14.95 5.66 -12.23
CA VAL A 191 16.38 5.34 -12.14
C VAL A 191 16.56 3.82 -12.07
N SER A 192 17.70 3.31 -12.52
CA SER A 192 17.98 1.86 -12.52
C SER A 192 17.85 1.23 -11.12
N LEU A 193 18.21 1.97 -10.06
CA LEU A 193 18.09 1.51 -8.68
C LEU A 193 16.63 1.21 -8.31
N ALA A 194 15.66 2.07 -8.68
CA ALA A 194 14.25 1.86 -8.37
C ALA A 194 13.72 0.58 -9.02
N HIS A 195 14.11 0.33 -10.27
CA HIS A 195 13.73 -0.89 -10.97
C HIS A 195 14.36 -2.15 -10.33
N MET A 196 15.61 -2.08 -9.88
CA MET A 196 16.25 -3.17 -9.13
C MET A 196 15.56 -3.42 -7.78
N ILE A 197 15.11 -2.37 -7.10
CA ILE A 197 14.34 -2.48 -5.85
C ILE A 197 13.00 -3.18 -6.10
N SER A 198 12.28 -2.84 -7.17
CA SER A 198 11.04 -3.52 -7.55
C SER A 198 11.25 -5.01 -7.82
N ARG A 199 12.38 -5.38 -8.45
CA ARG A 199 12.75 -6.79 -8.66
C ARG A 199 13.06 -7.49 -7.33
N LEU A 200 13.87 -6.86 -6.48
CA LEU A 200 14.18 -7.39 -5.15
C LEU A 200 12.92 -7.59 -4.32
N CYS A 201 11.94 -6.69 -4.44
CA CYS A 201 10.63 -6.82 -3.78
C CYS A 201 9.96 -8.15 -4.15
N LEU A 202 9.86 -8.45 -5.45
CA LEU A 202 9.31 -9.72 -5.93
C LEU A 202 10.11 -10.92 -5.40
N ASP A 203 11.44 -10.90 -5.54
CA ASP A 203 12.30 -12.02 -5.12
C ASP A 203 12.14 -12.33 -3.64
N VAL A 204 12.06 -11.29 -2.80
CA VAL A 204 11.89 -11.43 -1.34
C VAL A 204 10.52 -12.03 -1.00
N VAL A 205 9.42 -11.54 -1.59
CA VAL A 205 8.10 -12.09 -1.25
C VAL A 205 7.94 -13.53 -1.73
N LEU A 206 8.50 -13.89 -2.88
CA LEU A 206 8.48 -15.25 -3.38
C LEU A 206 9.28 -16.22 -2.49
N GLU A 207 10.45 -15.79 -2.02
CA GLU A 207 11.34 -16.63 -1.18
C GLU A 207 10.80 -16.79 0.25
N PHE A 208 10.37 -15.69 0.88
CA PHE A 208 10.07 -15.65 2.31
C PHE A 208 8.59 -15.65 2.66
N GLY A 209 7.68 -15.39 1.70
CA GLY A 209 6.24 -15.20 1.95
C GLY A 209 5.58 -16.30 2.78
N PRO A 210 5.68 -17.58 2.40
CA PRO A 210 5.05 -18.67 3.17
C PRO A 210 5.61 -18.79 4.60
N ALA A 211 6.92 -18.63 4.78
CA ALA A 211 7.57 -18.70 6.10
C ALA A 211 7.17 -17.49 6.97
N ALA A 212 7.10 -16.30 6.40
CA ALA A 212 6.66 -15.07 7.09
C ALA A 212 5.23 -15.18 7.60
N LEU A 213 4.32 -15.78 6.82
CA LEU A 213 2.94 -16.03 7.28
C LEU A 213 2.90 -17.01 8.45
N ALA A 214 3.72 -18.07 8.44
CA ALA A 214 3.83 -19.01 9.55
C ALA A 214 4.34 -18.32 10.83
N GLU A 215 5.35 -17.45 10.72
CA GLU A 215 5.85 -16.63 11.83
C GLU A 215 4.74 -15.66 12.34
N CYS A 216 3.99 -15.02 11.43
CA CYS A 216 2.87 -14.15 11.79
C CYS A 216 1.73 -14.93 12.48
N ASP A 217 1.40 -16.16 12.06
CA ASP A 217 0.40 -17.00 12.71
C ASP A 217 0.76 -17.31 14.16
N THR A 218 2.04 -17.48 14.46
CA THR A 218 2.54 -17.70 15.83
C THR A 218 2.72 -16.41 16.62
N LYS A 219 2.44 -15.24 16.03
CA LYS A 219 2.63 -13.92 16.63
C LYS A 219 4.06 -13.63 17.07
N THR A 220 5.03 -14.25 16.43
CA THR A 220 6.45 -14.15 16.78
C THR A 220 7.20 -13.58 15.57
N PRO A 221 7.80 -12.38 15.69
CA PRO A 221 8.64 -11.88 14.62
C PRO A 221 9.87 -12.75 14.44
N GLY A 222 10.12 -13.16 13.21
CA GLY A 222 11.27 -13.96 12.82
C GLY A 222 11.92 -13.43 11.54
N PRO A 223 13.01 -14.07 11.08
CA PRO A 223 13.77 -13.57 9.93
C PRO A 223 12.97 -13.47 8.64
N ALA A 224 12.01 -14.35 8.41
CA ALA A 224 11.18 -14.33 7.22
C ALA A 224 10.17 -13.16 7.29
N LEU A 225 9.55 -12.94 8.45
CA LEU A 225 8.66 -11.80 8.67
C LEU A 225 9.40 -10.47 8.46
N GLU A 226 10.62 -10.34 9.00
CA GLU A 226 11.44 -9.13 8.81
C GLU A 226 11.66 -8.83 7.32
N ARG A 227 11.99 -9.84 6.53
CA ARG A 227 12.20 -9.68 5.08
C ARG A 227 10.93 -9.28 4.35
N VAL A 228 9.79 -9.90 4.69
CA VAL A 228 8.51 -9.61 4.03
C VAL A 228 7.95 -8.25 4.46
N VAL A 229 8.14 -7.83 5.72
CA VAL A 229 7.75 -6.48 6.17
C VAL A 229 8.56 -5.42 5.42
N GLU A 230 9.89 -5.61 5.27
CA GLU A 230 10.74 -4.75 4.44
C GLU A 230 10.22 -4.68 3.00
N ALA A 231 9.86 -5.83 2.41
CA ALA A 231 9.35 -5.89 1.04
C ALA A 231 8.02 -5.17 0.90
N ASN A 232 7.04 -5.47 1.74
CA ASN A 232 5.69 -4.91 1.68
C ASN A 232 5.65 -3.39 1.91
N ILE A 233 6.52 -2.87 2.79
CA ILE A 233 6.49 -1.45 3.18
C ILE A 233 7.53 -0.64 2.40
N LEU A 234 8.81 -1.05 2.45
CA LEU A 234 9.90 -0.22 1.93
C LEU A 234 10.15 -0.47 0.44
N LEU A 235 10.38 -1.74 0.06
CA LEU A 235 10.76 -2.05 -1.33
C LEU A 235 9.60 -1.77 -2.28
N SER A 236 8.38 -2.19 -1.91
CA SER A 236 7.16 -1.90 -2.66
C SER A 236 6.91 -0.39 -2.73
N GLY A 237 6.97 0.32 -1.60
CA GLY A 237 6.73 1.76 -1.56
C GLY A 237 7.67 2.58 -2.42
N ILE A 238 8.97 2.24 -2.44
CA ILE A 238 9.94 2.88 -3.33
C ILE A 238 9.68 2.48 -4.78
N GLY A 239 9.39 1.18 -5.00
CA GLY A 239 9.22 0.61 -6.33
C GLY A 239 8.04 1.22 -7.07
N PHE A 240 6.84 1.19 -6.48
CA PHE A 240 5.64 1.68 -7.16
C PHE A 240 5.73 3.19 -7.43
N GLU A 241 6.17 3.98 -6.44
CA GLU A 241 6.22 5.44 -6.59
C GLU A 241 7.28 5.88 -7.59
N SER A 242 8.43 5.18 -7.63
CA SER A 242 9.56 5.53 -8.48
C SER A 242 9.53 4.87 -9.86
N CYS A 243 8.78 3.78 -10.06
CA CYS A 243 8.64 3.11 -11.36
C CYS A 243 7.28 3.33 -12.02
N GLY A 244 6.21 3.56 -11.25
CA GLY A 244 4.84 3.69 -11.73
C GLY A 244 4.01 2.44 -11.49
N VAL A 245 2.70 2.55 -11.75
CA VAL A 245 1.69 1.49 -11.70
C VAL A 245 0.99 1.36 -13.04
N ALA A 246 0.33 0.21 -13.30
CA ALA A 246 -0.24 -0.11 -14.59
C ALA A 246 -1.55 -0.93 -14.49
N GLY A 247 -1.63 -2.04 -15.19
CA GLY A 247 -2.84 -2.85 -15.35
C GLY A 247 -3.38 -3.46 -14.07
N ALA A 248 -2.52 -3.90 -13.15
CA ALA A 248 -2.98 -4.54 -11.91
C ALA A 248 -3.78 -3.57 -11.04
N HIS A 249 -3.27 -2.36 -10.83
CA HIS A 249 -3.99 -1.31 -10.11
C HIS A 249 -5.18 -0.74 -10.90
N ALA A 250 -5.10 -0.66 -12.24
CA ALA A 250 -6.26 -0.26 -13.04
C ALA A 250 -7.44 -1.25 -12.88
N ILE A 251 -7.16 -2.56 -12.87
CA ILE A 251 -8.18 -3.60 -12.61
C ILE A 251 -8.69 -3.49 -11.17
N HIS A 252 -7.80 -3.27 -10.18
CA HIS A 252 -8.21 -3.00 -8.80
C HIS A 252 -9.20 -1.83 -8.73
N HIS A 253 -8.95 -0.70 -9.43
CA HIS A 253 -9.88 0.41 -9.49
C HIS A 253 -11.23 -0.02 -10.07
N GLY A 254 -11.23 -0.84 -11.12
CA GLY A 254 -12.43 -1.41 -11.70
C GLY A 254 -13.19 -2.31 -10.73
N LEU A 255 -12.51 -3.19 -10.03
CA LEU A 255 -13.11 -4.07 -9.01
C LEU A 255 -13.79 -3.28 -7.90
N CYS A 256 -13.20 -2.14 -7.49
CA CYS A 256 -13.77 -1.29 -6.43
C CYS A 256 -15.11 -0.64 -6.78
N GLU A 257 -15.54 -0.67 -8.05
CA GLU A 257 -16.90 -0.24 -8.47
C GLU A 257 -18.00 -1.24 -8.08
N LEU A 258 -17.61 -2.46 -7.68
CA LEU A 258 -18.55 -3.51 -7.29
C LEU A 258 -18.69 -3.57 -5.76
N ASP A 259 -19.94 -3.57 -5.27
CA ASP A 259 -20.22 -3.71 -3.83
C ASP A 259 -19.71 -5.05 -3.25
N ASP A 260 -19.66 -6.09 -4.08
CA ASP A 260 -19.17 -7.44 -3.73
C ASP A 260 -17.81 -7.45 -3.02
N VAL A 261 -16.92 -6.51 -3.37
CA VAL A 261 -15.51 -6.53 -2.94
C VAL A 261 -15.19 -5.59 -1.77
N HIS A 262 -16.16 -4.89 -1.21
CA HIS A 262 -15.92 -3.84 -0.20
C HIS A 262 -15.26 -4.36 1.08
N HIS A 263 -15.45 -5.64 1.43
CA HIS A 263 -14.85 -6.26 2.61
C HIS A 263 -13.46 -6.87 2.35
N HIS A 264 -12.96 -6.76 1.12
CA HIS A 264 -11.66 -7.28 0.74
C HIS A 264 -10.59 -6.20 0.78
N LEU A 265 -9.39 -6.61 1.24
CA LEU A 265 -8.25 -5.72 1.38
C LEU A 265 -7.73 -5.27 0.01
N HIS A 266 -7.02 -4.13 0.01
CA HIS A 266 -6.42 -3.57 -1.20
C HIS A 266 -5.59 -4.61 -1.96
N GLY A 267 -4.57 -5.20 -1.31
CA GLY A 267 -3.67 -6.16 -1.95
C GLY A 267 -4.36 -7.48 -2.36
N GLU A 268 -5.47 -7.87 -1.72
CA GLU A 268 -6.28 -9.01 -2.19
C GLU A 268 -6.87 -8.73 -3.58
N LYS A 269 -7.39 -7.52 -3.81
CA LYS A 269 -7.92 -7.09 -5.11
C LYS A 269 -6.81 -6.85 -6.13
N VAL A 270 -5.69 -6.27 -5.69
CA VAL A 270 -4.51 -6.07 -6.55
C VAL A 270 -3.94 -7.41 -7.03
N THR A 271 -3.97 -8.46 -6.21
CA THR A 271 -3.57 -9.82 -6.63
C THR A 271 -4.39 -10.32 -7.83
N ILE A 272 -5.71 -10.14 -7.81
CA ILE A 272 -6.56 -10.45 -8.97
C ILE A 272 -6.15 -9.63 -10.19
N GLY A 273 -5.80 -8.35 -9.98
CA GLY A 273 -5.26 -7.47 -11.01
C GLY A 273 -3.96 -8.00 -11.61
N VAL A 274 -3.00 -8.45 -10.80
CA VAL A 274 -1.74 -9.05 -11.26
C VAL A 274 -2.00 -10.27 -12.11
N LEU A 275 -2.83 -11.21 -11.63
CA LEU A 275 -3.15 -12.44 -12.36
C LEU A 275 -3.84 -12.14 -13.69
N ALA A 276 -4.79 -11.20 -13.70
CA ALA A 276 -5.45 -10.78 -14.93
C ALA A 276 -4.48 -10.11 -15.91
N THR A 277 -3.56 -9.26 -15.42
CA THR A 277 -2.57 -8.59 -16.28
C THR A 277 -1.62 -9.58 -16.93
N LEU A 278 -1.14 -10.60 -16.21
CA LEU A 278 -0.33 -11.68 -16.80
C LEU A 278 -1.07 -12.43 -17.93
N LEU A 279 -2.37 -12.68 -17.75
CA LEU A 279 -3.21 -13.28 -18.79
C LEU A 279 -3.41 -12.34 -19.98
N MET A 280 -3.62 -11.05 -19.74
CA MET A 280 -3.75 -10.02 -20.79
C MET A 280 -2.49 -9.90 -21.64
N GLN A 281 -1.31 -10.05 -21.04
CA GLN A 281 -0.01 -10.03 -21.70
C GLN A 281 0.37 -11.37 -22.35
N GLY A 282 -0.45 -12.42 -22.22
CA GLY A 282 -0.14 -13.76 -22.75
C GLY A 282 1.01 -14.47 -22.01
N ARG A 283 1.38 -14.05 -20.81
CA ARG A 283 2.45 -14.61 -19.95
C ARG A 283 1.95 -15.82 -19.17
N GLU A 284 1.54 -16.85 -19.88
CA GLU A 284 0.84 -18.02 -19.31
C GLU A 284 1.65 -18.79 -18.26
N ALA A 285 2.94 -18.99 -18.52
CA ALA A 285 3.82 -19.69 -17.57
C ALA A 285 3.94 -18.93 -16.24
N GLU A 286 4.19 -17.62 -16.30
CA GLU A 286 4.29 -16.78 -15.14
C GLU A 286 2.95 -16.62 -14.40
N PHE A 287 1.84 -16.62 -15.14
CA PHE A 287 0.51 -16.66 -14.52
C PHE A 287 0.34 -17.91 -13.64
N LEU A 288 0.71 -19.08 -14.15
CA LEU A 288 0.59 -20.32 -13.39
C LEU A 288 1.48 -20.32 -12.14
N GLU A 289 2.74 -19.90 -12.27
CA GLU A 289 3.69 -19.79 -11.17
C GLU A 289 3.21 -18.80 -10.10
N THR A 290 2.77 -17.61 -10.53
CA THR A 290 2.25 -16.56 -9.64
C THR A 290 0.96 -16.98 -8.94
N ARG A 291 0.04 -17.64 -9.65
CA ARG A 291 -1.19 -18.18 -9.06
C ARG A 291 -0.90 -19.22 -7.98
N ASP A 292 0.01 -20.16 -8.24
CA ASP A 292 0.38 -21.20 -7.28
C ASP A 292 1.07 -20.61 -6.07
N PHE A 293 1.92 -19.61 -6.26
CA PHE A 293 2.49 -18.81 -5.16
C PHE A 293 1.39 -18.09 -4.35
N CYS A 294 0.48 -17.36 -5.01
CA CYS A 294 -0.63 -16.68 -4.34
C CYS A 294 -1.45 -17.63 -3.47
N THR A 295 -1.73 -18.83 -3.97
CA THR A 295 -2.42 -19.89 -3.21
C THR A 295 -1.62 -20.27 -1.96
N SER A 296 -0.28 -20.41 -2.06
CA SER A 296 0.59 -20.79 -0.94
C SER A 296 0.63 -19.75 0.17
N VAL A 297 0.40 -18.48 -0.17
CA VAL A 297 0.37 -17.33 0.78
C VAL A 297 -1.06 -16.86 1.07
N ARG A 298 -2.07 -17.68 0.79
CA ARG A 298 -3.49 -17.44 1.12
C ARG A 298 -4.08 -16.20 0.46
N LEU A 299 -3.54 -15.80 -0.69
CA LEU A 299 -4.08 -14.74 -1.51
C LEU A 299 -5.18 -15.26 -2.44
N PRO A 300 -6.17 -14.43 -2.81
CA PRO A 300 -7.21 -14.80 -3.75
C PRO A 300 -6.64 -15.08 -5.15
N VAL A 301 -7.15 -16.10 -5.82
CA VAL A 301 -6.76 -16.48 -7.19
C VAL A 301 -7.94 -16.56 -8.14
N ARG A 302 -9.15 -16.34 -7.62
CA ARG A 302 -10.41 -16.31 -8.37
C ARG A 302 -11.26 -15.12 -7.96
N LEU A 303 -12.16 -14.71 -8.84
CA LEU A 303 -13.13 -13.65 -8.54
C LEU A 303 -14.05 -14.02 -7.35
N SER A 304 -14.40 -15.29 -7.21
CA SER A 304 -15.18 -15.79 -6.06
C SER A 304 -14.45 -15.58 -4.72
N ASP A 305 -13.13 -15.62 -4.71
CA ASP A 305 -12.32 -15.45 -3.49
C ASP A 305 -12.35 -14.01 -2.96
N ILE A 306 -12.75 -13.05 -3.80
CA ILE A 306 -12.97 -11.64 -3.44
C ILE A 306 -14.47 -11.26 -3.44
N GLY A 307 -15.38 -12.26 -3.30
CA GLY A 307 -16.81 -12.06 -3.15
C GLY A 307 -17.62 -12.02 -4.44
N ILE A 308 -16.99 -12.04 -5.62
CA ILE A 308 -17.72 -12.02 -6.90
C ILE A 308 -18.08 -13.46 -7.29
N HIS A 309 -19.15 -13.99 -6.70
CA HIS A 309 -19.63 -15.36 -6.94
C HIS A 309 -20.42 -15.50 -8.24
N ASP A 310 -20.98 -14.42 -8.76
CA ASP A 310 -21.74 -14.33 -10.01
C ASP A 310 -21.06 -13.34 -10.96
N ALA A 311 -19.95 -13.75 -11.57
CA ALA A 311 -19.18 -12.93 -12.50
C ALA A 311 -19.92 -12.77 -13.84
N THR A 312 -21.05 -12.04 -13.81
CA THR A 312 -21.85 -11.76 -15.00
C THR A 312 -21.11 -10.86 -15.98
N ASP A 313 -21.45 -10.96 -17.27
CA ASP A 313 -20.88 -10.07 -18.30
C ASP A 313 -21.11 -8.58 -17.95
N ALA A 314 -22.21 -8.23 -17.30
CA ALA A 314 -22.50 -6.87 -16.87
C ALA A 314 -21.51 -6.40 -15.78
N LYS A 315 -21.24 -7.21 -14.75
CA LYS A 315 -20.24 -6.86 -13.72
C LYS A 315 -18.84 -6.73 -14.31
N LEU A 316 -18.44 -7.68 -15.16
CA LEU A 316 -17.13 -7.62 -15.82
C LEU A 316 -16.98 -6.40 -16.74
N ALA A 317 -18.07 -5.99 -17.41
CA ALA A 317 -18.09 -4.77 -18.22
C ALA A 317 -17.90 -3.51 -17.34
N ILE A 318 -18.49 -3.43 -16.15
CA ILE A 318 -18.28 -2.33 -15.21
C ILE A 318 -16.80 -2.24 -14.83
N VAL A 319 -16.20 -3.37 -14.44
CA VAL A 319 -14.76 -3.44 -14.08
C VAL A 319 -13.89 -2.97 -15.24
N ALA A 320 -14.13 -3.51 -16.44
CA ALA A 320 -13.33 -3.18 -17.63
C ALA A 320 -13.48 -1.72 -18.06
N ALA A 321 -14.71 -1.19 -18.06
CA ALA A 321 -14.97 0.21 -18.41
C ALA A 321 -14.25 1.16 -17.46
N ARG A 322 -14.25 0.88 -16.14
CA ARG A 322 -13.52 1.69 -15.17
C ARG A 322 -11.99 1.56 -15.35
N ALA A 323 -11.48 0.34 -15.54
CA ALA A 323 -10.06 0.09 -15.75
C ALA A 323 -9.51 0.71 -17.04
N CYS A 324 -10.31 0.82 -18.08
CA CYS A 324 -9.93 1.34 -19.41
C CYS A 324 -10.43 2.75 -19.69
N ARG A 325 -10.95 3.49 -18.69
CA ARG A 325 -11.41 4.86 -18.94
C ARG A 325 -10.25 5.76 -19.39
N PRO A 326 -10.52 6.81 -20.19
CA PRO A 326 -9.47 7.74 -20.62
C PRO A 326 -8.71 8.35 -19.43
N GLY A 327 -7.37 8.31 -19.50
CA GLY A 327 -6.49 8.82 -18.46
C GLY A 327 -6.19 7.81 -17.34
N GLU A 328 -6.67 6.59 -17.41
CA GLU A 328 -6.39 5.54 -16.43
C GLU A 328 -5.01 4.93 -16.64
N ILE A 329 -4.44 4.38 -15.56
CA ILE A 329 -3.12 3.74 -15.54
C ILE A 329 -3.05 2.44 -16.35
N MET A 330 -4.16 1.89 -16.84
CA MET A 330 -4.18 0.78 -17.79
C MET A 330 -3.35 1.10 -19.06
N TYR A 331 -3.28 2.37 -19.45
CA TYR A 331 -2.50 2.81 -20.61
C TYR A 331 -0.98 2.84 -20.34
N ASN A 332 -0.56 2.50 -19.12
CA ASN A 332 0.84 2.25 -18.80
C ASN A 332 1.30 0.83 -19.18
N GLU A 333 0.39 -0.05 -19.59
CA GLU A 333 0.74 -1.33 -20.18
C GLU A 333 1.41 -1.17 -21.55
N PRO A 334 2.36 -2.07 -21.93
CA PRO A 334 3.16 -1.92 -23.16
C PRO A 334 2.36 -2.09 -24.45
N GLU A 335 1.18 -2.71 -24.41
CA GLU A 335 0.32 -2.95 -25.55
C GLU A 335 -1.06 -2.30 -25.36
N GLY A 336 -1.77 -2.05 -26.46
CA GLY A 336 -3.09 -1.43 -26.46
C GLY A 336 -4.14 -2.29 -25.76
N MET A 337 -4.29 -2.12 -24.46
CA MET A 337 -5.29 -2.82 -23.67
C MET A 337 -6.68 -2.26 -23.93
N THR A 338 -7.65 -3.16 -24.03
CA THR A 338 -9.06 -2.83 -24.29
C THR A 338 -9.96 -3.50 -23.26
N GLU A 339 -11.18 -2.99 -23.10
CA GLU A 339 -12.20 -3.60 -22.24
C GLU A 339 -12.43 -5.07 -22.57
N ALA A 340 -12.42 -5.44 -23.85
CA ALA A 340 -12.60 -6.81 -24.30
C ALA A 340 -11.47 -7.75 -23.81
N ILE A 341 -10.22 -7.27 -23.82
CA ILE A 341 -9.05 -8.01 -23.31
C ILE A 341 -9.17 -8.18 -21.79
N VAL A 342 -9.53 -7.12 -21.06
CA VAL A 342 -9.74 -7.16 -19.60
C VAL A 342 -10.85 -8.17 -19.25
N ILE A 343 -12.01 -8.10 -19.93
CA ILE A 343 -13.13 -9.03 -19.70
C ILE A 343 -12.69 -10.49 -19.98
N ALA A 344 -11.95 -10.72 -21.06
CA ALA A 344 -11.48 -12.07 -21.41
C ALA A 344 -10.52 -12.63 -20.33
N ALA A 345 -9.62 -11.81 -19.78
CA ALA A 345 -8.73 -12.21 -18.71
C ALA A 345 -9.50 -12.49 -17.40
N LEU A 346 -10.43 -11.61 -17.00
CA LEU A 346 -11.24 -11.80 -15.80
C LEU A 346 -12.12 -13.05 -15.87
N LYS A 347 -12.69 -13.39 -17.04
CA LYS A 347 -13.43 -14.65 -17.26
C LYS A 347 -12.59 -15.91 -16.99
N ARG A 348 -11.28 -15.84 -17.13
CA ARG A 348 -10.39 -16.97 -16.81
C ARG A 348 -10.11 -17.11 -15.31
N LEU A 349 -10.49 -16.12 -14.52
CA LEU A 349 -10.38 -16.12 -13.05
C LEU A 349 -11.74 -16.39 -12.35
N THR A 350 -12.75 -16.85 -13.08
CA THR A 350 -14.06 -17.26 -12.54
C THR A 350 -14.02 -18.65 -11.89
#